data_4498ce184c906f2b32b42980c5a507b6
#
_entry.id   4498ce184c906f2b32b42980c5a507b6
#
_cell.length_a   1.000
_cell.length_b   1.000
_cell.length_c   1.000
_cell.angle_alpha   90.00
_cell.angle_beta   90.00
_cell.angle_gamma   90.00
#
_symmetry.space_group_name_H-M   'P 1'
#
loop_
_entity.id
_entity.type
_entity.pdbx_description
1 polymer ?
#
loop_
_entity_poly.entity_id
_entity_poly.type
_entity_poly.pdbx_seq_one_letter_code
_entity_poly.pdbx_strand_id
1 'polypeptide(L)'
;MIENKNFNIKIYADALITNKKGIVLGILTADCAPLLIVDKNKKIIANVHCGWKGILNGIVENTIEKFIDMGSEKKDLIAAIGPCISSKSYQVKNDFINKFKNTEENFQDYFIFKNNKSVFFNLPLFIKVKLLNNELKNIYILDIDTYSNENNFFSYRRSFHKKESDCGRQLTILS
;
A
#
# COMPACT_ATOMS: atom_id res chain seq x y z
N MET A 1 -15.93 -7.04 -10.94
CA MET A 1 -15.26 -8.37 -11.02
C MET A 1 -14.95 -8.63 -12.47
N ILE A 2 -13.69 -8.81 -12.84
CA ILE A 2 -13.34 -9.09 -14.23
C ILE A 2 -13.44 -10.60 -14.39
N GLU A 3 -14.55 -11.07 -14.95
CA GLU A 3 -14.78 -12.49 -15.24
C GLU A 3 -14.21 -12.92 -16.60
N ASN A 4 -13.51 -12.05 -17.30
CA ASN A 4 -13.16 -12.29 -18.68
C ASN A 4 -11.90 -13.14 -18.83
N LYS A 5 -12.03 -14.29 -19.47
CA LYS A 5 -10.93 -15.16 -19.95
C LYS A 5 -10.09 -14.53 -21.07
N ASN A 6 -10.33 -13.29 -21.46
CA ASN A 6 -9.61 -12.60 -22.52
C ASN A 6 -8.50 -11.75 -21.91
N PHE A 7 -7.31 -12.32 -21.73
CA PHE A 7 -6.09 -11.65 -21.25
C PHE A 7 -5.54 -10.58 -22.22
N ASN A 8 -6.23 -10.28 -23.31
CA ASN A 8 -5.81 -9.28 -24.29
C ASN A 8 -6.24 -7.84 -23.95
N ILE A 9 -7.01 -7.65 -22.88
CA ILE A 9 -7.41 -6.31 -22.43
C ILE A 9 -6.45 -5.86 -21.32
N LYS A 10 -5.69 -4.79 -21.59
CA LYS A 10 -4.84 -4.16 -20.58
C LYS A 10 -5.72 -3.44 -19.57
N ILE A 11 -5.73 -3.94 -18.34
CA ILE A 11 -6.50 -3.40 -17.23
C ILE A 11 -5.55 -2.60 -16.36
N TYR A 12 -5.93 -1.36 -16.07
CA TYR A 12 -5.22 -0.50 -15.12
C TYR A 12 -5.96 -0.51 -13.79
N ALA A 13 -5.31 -1.07 -12.76
CA ALA A 13 -5.86 -1.15 -11.41
C ALA A 13 -4.73 -1.16 -10.38
N ASP A 14 -4.97 -0.55 -9.23
CA ASP A 14 -4.05 -0.55 -8.08
C ASP A 14 -4.39 -1.65 -7.06
N ALA A 15 -5.49 -2.39 -7.25
CA ALA A 15 -5.87 -3.51 -6.39
C ALA A 15 -6.37 -4.69 -7.24
N LEU A 16 -5.95 -5.88 -6.84
CA LEU A 16 -6.38 -7.17 -7.40
C LEU A 16 -6.96 -8.01 -6.30
N ILE A 17 -8.12 -8.64 -6.53
CA ILE A 17 -8.79 -9.53 -5.59
C ILE A 17 -9.33 -10.77 -6.30
N THR A 18 -9.24 -11.93 -5.65
CA THR A 18 -9.77 -13.19 -6.20
C THR A 18 -10.11 -14.20 -5.11
N ASN A 19 -11.09 -15.06 -5.40
CA ASN A 19 -11.39 -16.30 -4.67
C ASN A 19 -11.10 -17.57 -5.50
N LYS A 20 -10.53 -17.42 -6.67
CA LYS A 20 -10.25 -18.54 -7.59
C LYS A 20 -8.91 -19.18 -7.24
N LYS A 21 -8.89 -20.50 -7.06
CA LYS A 21 -7.66 -21.28 -6.85
C LYS A 21 -6.77 -21.23 -8.10
N GLY A 22 -5.45 -21.26 -7.87
CA GLY A 22 -4.45 -21.28 -8.95
C GLY A 22 -4.22 -19.94 -9.62
N ILE A 23 -4.81 -18.86 -9.11
CA ILE A 23 -4.51 -17.49 -9.53
C ILE A 23 -3.46 -16.88 -8.62
N VAL A 24 -2.43 -16.31 -9.22
CA VAL A 24 -1.38 -15.53 -8.54
C VAL A 24 -1.63 -14.04 -8.80
N LEU A 25 -1.74 -13.25 -7.74
CA LEU A 25 -1.87 -11.80 -7.82
C LEU A 25 -0.49 -11.16 -7.65
N GLY A 26 -0.07 -10.34 -8.61
CA GLY A 26 1.22 -9.64 -8.60
C GLY A 26 1.08 -8.13 -8.61
N ILE A 27 1.81 -7.42 -7.74
CA ILE A 27 1.90 -5.95 -7.69
C ILE A 27 3.35 -5.53 -7.77
N LEU A 28 3.63 -4.54 -8.62
CA LEU A 28 4.95 -3.93 -8.75
C LEU A 28 5.02 -2.65 -7.92
N THR A 29 6.07 -2.54 -7.09
CA THR A 29 6.31 -1.34 -6.27
C THR A 29 7.77 -0.90 -6.34
N ALA A 30 8.02 0.38 -6.08
CA ALA A 30 9.30 0.96 -5.70
C ALA A 30 8.97 2.14 -4.78
N ASP A 31 9.11 1.94 -3.46
CA ASP A 31 8.73 2.82 -2.35
C ASP A 31 7.25 2.79 -1.92
N CYS A 32 6.28 2.65 -2.84
CA CYS A 32 4.89 2.42 -2.43
C CYS A 32 4.77 1.07 -1.71
N ALA A 33 3.87 0.98 -0.73
CA ALA A 33 3.68 -0.24 0.03
C ALA A 33 2.81 -1.25 -0.73
N PRO A 34 3.22 -2.51 -0.86
CA PRO A 34 2.30 -3.57 -1.17
C PRO A 34 1.49 -3.92 0.08
N LEU A 35 0.16 -3.98 -0.05
CA LEU A 35 -0.74 -4.41 1.00
C LEU A 35 -1.39 -5.73 0.59
N LEU A 36 -1.15 -6.77 1.37
CA LEU A 36 -1.74 -8.08 1.20
C LEU A 36 -2.89 -8.24 2.18
N ILE A 37 -4.06 -8.65 1.71
CA ILE A 37 -5.22 -8.96 2.57
C ILE A 37 -5.72 -10.36 2.24
N VAL A 38 -6.01 -11.15 3.26
CA VAL A 38 -6.51 -12.52 3.11
C VAL A 38 -7.70 -12.78 4.04
N ASP A 39 -8.67 -13.53 3.54
CA ASP A 39 -9.70 -14.21 4.34
C ASP A 39 -9.52 -15.71 4.15
N LYS A 40 -9.02 -16.39 5.20
CA LYS A 40 -8.79 -17.84 5.16
C LYS A 40 -10.08 -18.64 5.07
N ASN A 41 -11.17 -18.15 5.70
CA ASN A 41 -12.44 -18.85 5.76
C ASN A 41 -13.13 -18.86 4.39
N LYS A 42 -13.10 -17.73 3.70
CA LYS A 42 -13.69 -17.57 2.35
C LYS A 42 -12.72 -17.87 1.22
N LYS A 43 -11.42 -18.08 1.53
CA LYS A 43 -10.35 -18.29 0.54
C LYS A 43 -10.27 -17.14 -0.47
N ILE A 44 -10.41 -15.92 0.01
CA ILE A 44 -10.28 -14.70 -0.77
C ILE A 44 -8.94 -14.08 -0.47
N ILE A 45 -8.26 -13.61 -1.49
CA ILE A 45 -6.97 -12.91 -1.39
C ILE A 45 -7.01 -11.61 -2.18
N ALA A 46 -6.32 -10.58 -1.68
CA ALA A 46 -6.10 -9.34 -2.41
C ALA A 46 -4.66 -8.87 -2.29
N ASN A 47 -4.15 -8.28 -3.36
CA ASN A 47 -2.85 -7.62 -3.42
C ASN A 47 -3.05 -6.20 -3.93
N VAL A 48 -2.62 -5.20 -3.14
CA VAL A 48 -2.97 -3.78 -3.32
C VAL A 48 -1.70 -2.93 -3.38
N HIS A 49 -1.61 -2.06 -4.38
CA HIS A 49 -0.58 -1.03 -4.50
C HIS A 49 -0.97 0.19 -3.68
N CYS A 50 -0.39 0.34 -2.50
CA CYS A 50 -0.66 1.44 -1.59
C CYS A 50 0.35 2.58 -1.77
N GLY A 51 0.16 3.39 -2.82
CA GLY A 51 0.75 4.72 -2.91
C GLY A 51 -0.12 5.73 -2.14
N TRP A 52 0.47 6.82 -1.64
CA TRP A 52 -0.24 7.82 -0.83
C TRP A 52 -1.51 8.38 -1.50
N LYS A 53 -1.50 8.58 -2.82
CA LYS A 53 -2.68 9.06 -3.58
C LYS A 53 -3.81 8.04 -3.60
N GLY A 54 -3.47 6.77 -3.88
CA GLY A 54 -4.44 5.68 -3.87
C GLY A 54 -5.10 5.54 -2.50
N ILE A 55 -4.31 5.66 -1.42
CA ILE A 55 -4.82 5.56 -0.05
C ILE A 55 -5.77 6.73 0.26
N LEU A 56 -5.39 7.98 -0.08
CA LEU A 56 -6.28 9.14 0.07
C LEU A 56 -7.58 9.02 -0.74
N ASN A 57 -7.52 8.34 -1.88
CA ASN A 57 -8.68 8.09 -2.73
C ASN A 57 -9.48 6.83 -2.34
N GLY A 58 -9.20 6.24 -1.18
CA GLY A 58 -10.01 5.15 -0.62
C GLY A 58 -9.67 3.76 -1.15
N ILE A 59 -8.44 3.49 -1.66
CA ILE A 59 -8.08 2.15 -2.18
C ILE A 59 -8.18 1.06 -1.10
N VAL A 60 -7.86 1.38 0.16
CA VAL A 60 -7.92 0.45 1.27
C VAL A 60 -9.37 0.11 1.60
N GLU A 61 -10.19 1.15 1.76
CA GLU A 61 -11.62 1.07 2.06
C GLU A 61 -12.35 0.27 0.98
N ASN A 62 -12.17 0.65 -0.29
CA ASN A 62 -12.80 -0.02 -1.43
C ASN A 62 -12.39 -1.50 -1.55
N THR A 63 -11.13 -1.83 -1.17
CA THR A 63 -10.69 -3.22 -1.17
C THR A 63 -11.39 -4.01 -0.07
N ILE A 64 -11.51 -3.45 1.14
CA ILE A 64 -12.20 -4.10 2.26
C ILE A 64 -13.68 -4.28 1.95
N GLU A 65 -14.36 -3.26 1.40
CA GLU A 65 -15.74 -3.36 0.92
C GLU A 65 -15.91 -4.51 -0.06
N LYS A 66 -14.93 -4.70 -0.96
CA LYS A 66 -14.97 -5.79 -1.92
C LYS A 66 -14.88 -7.18 -1.26
N PHE A 67 -14.11 -7.33 -0.17
CA PHE A 67 -14.13 -8.56 0.64
C PHE A 67 -15.51 -8.80 1.25
N ILE A 68 -16.16 -7.74 1.76
CA ILE A 68 -17.50 -7.84 2.35
C ILE A 68 -18.55 -8.23 1.30
N ASP A 69 -18.52 -7.61 0.12
CA ASP A 69 -19.37 -7.98 -1.02
C ASP A 69 -19.21 -9.47 -1.42
N MET A 70 -18.01 -10.02 -1.23
CA MET A 70 -17.70 -11.43 -1.50
C MET A 70 -18.03 -12.35 -0.32
N GLY A 71 -18.65 -11.82 0.74
CA GLY A 71 -19.14 -12.56 1.90
C GLY A 71 -18.15 -12.74 3.04
N SER A 72 -17.06 -11.96 3.09
CA SER A 72 -16.13 -11.91 4.23
C SER A 72 -16.69 -11.11 5.38
N GLU A 73 -16.21 -11.38 6.59
CA GLU A 73 -16.41 -10.54 7.75
C GLU A 73 -15.09 -9.84 8.11
N LYS A 74 -15.13 -8.56 8.50
CA LYS A 74 -13.94 -7.76 8.82
C LYS A 74 -13.03 -8.42 9.87
N LYS A 75 -13.61 -9.10 10.85
CA LYS A 75 -12.87 -9.81 11.91
C LYS A 75 -11.99 -10.96 11.40
N ASP A 76 -12.33 -11.54 10.24
CA ASP A 76 -11.66 -12.69 9.65
C ASP A 76 -10.53 -12.26 8.69
N LEU A 77 -10.45 -10.96 8.38
CA LEU A 77 -9.43 -10.42 7.52
C LEU A 77 -8.09 -10.31 8.24
N ILE A 78 -7.04 -10.70 7.55
CA ILE A 78 -5.64 -10.54 7.95
C ILE A 78 -4.96 -9.67 6.91
N ALA A 79 -4.31 -8.60 7.35
CA ALA A 79 -3.58 -7.68 6.49
C ALA A 79 -2.09 -7.70 6.78
N ALA A 80 -1.26 -7.65 5.74
CA ALA A 80 0.19 -7.51 5.85
C ALA A 80 0.68 -6.37 4.96
N ILE A 81 1.37 -5.39 5.57
CA ILE A 81 2.02 -4.28 4.87
C ILE A 81 3.46 -4.69 4.60
N GLY A 82 3.82 -4.80 3.32
CA GLY A 82 5.15 -5.21 2.89
C GLY A 82 6.17 -4.07 2.88
N PRO A 83 7.42 -4.36 2.43
CA PRO A 83 8.51 -3.38 2.36
C PRO A 83 8.11 -2.14 1.56
N CYS A 84 8.36 -0.96 2.11
CA CYS A 84 8.10 0.32 1.48
C CYS A 84 9.03 1.41 2.02
N ILE A 85 8.95 2.62 1.49
CA ILE A 85 9.73 3.73 2.02
C ILE A 85 9.25 4.09 3.44
N SER A 86 10.19 4.13 4.38
CA SER A 86 9.89 4.39 5.79
C SER A 86 9.79 5.88 6.10
N SER A 87 9.25 6.20 7.28
CA SER A 87 9.24 7.57 7.82
C SER A 87 10.64 8.16 8.08
N LYS A 88 11.70 7.37 8.02
CA LYS A 88 13.08 7.84 8.13
C LYS A 88 13.58 8.42 6.81
N SER A 89 13.03 7.96 5.70
CA SER A 89 13.50 8.24 4.33
C SER A 89 12.49 9.02 3.48
N TYR A 90 11.19 9.01 3.83
CA TYR A 90 10.14 9.64 3.03
C TYR A 90 9.99 11.14 3.35
N GLN A 91 11.03 11.91 3.05
CA GLN A 91 10.96 13.37 3.17
C GLN A 91 9.95 13.95 2.17
N VAL A 92 9.12 14.88 2.65
CA VAL A 92 8.07 15.53 1.87
C VAL A 92 8.11 17.06 2.05
N LYS A 93 7.45 17.78 1.15
CA LYS A 93 7.32 19.24 1.19
C LYS A 93 5.95 19.65 1.75
N ASN A 94 5.79 20.94 2.05
CA ASN A 94 4.54 21.49 2.61
C ASN A 94 3.31 21.30 1.69
N ASP A 95 3.51 21.36 0.38
CA ASP A 95 2.43 21.12 -0.59
C ASP A 95 1.88 19.69 -0.50
N PHE A 96 2.72 18.73 -0.13
CA PHE A 96 2.28 17.36 0.13
C PHE A 96 1.40 17.30 1.40
N ILE A 97 1.79 17.97 2.49
CA ILE A 97 1.03 18.01 3.75
C ILE A 97 -0.37 18.60 3.50
N ASN A 98 -0.45 19.67 2.69
CA ASN A 98 -1.72 20.34 2.39
C ASN A 98 -2.76 19.42 1.74
N LYS A 99 -2.35 18.32 1.08
CA LYS A 99 -3.26 17.34 0.49
C LYS A 99 -4.01 16.50 1.54
N PHE A 100 -3.51 16.44 2.77
CA PHE A 100 -4.10 15.69 3.87
C PHE A 100 -5.02 16.53 4.76
N LYS A 101 -4.81 17.85 4.82
CA LYS A 101 -5.52 18.76 5.73
C LYS A 101 -7.05 18.74 5.60
N ASN A 102 -7.54 18.49 4.39
CA ASN A 102 -8.98 18.54 4.10
C ASN A 102 -9.60 17.14 3.95
N THR A 103 -8.80 16.09 4.05
CA THR A 103 -9.23 14.72 3.77
C THR A 103 -9.09 13.78 4.97
N GLU A 104 -8.25 14.15 5.94
CA GLU A 104 -7.93 13.28 7.07
C GLU A 104 -8.00 14.06 8.39
N GLU A 105 -8.82 13.56 9.31
CA GLU A 105 -8.75 13.97 10.71
C GLU A 105 -7.40 13.50 11.30
N ASN A 106 -6.81 14.33 12.15
CA ASN A 106 -5.52 14.05 12.79
C ASN A 106 -4.37 13.75 11.80
N PHE A 107 -4.43 14.33 10.60
CA PHE A 107 -3.42 14.10 9.56
C PHE A 107 -1.98 14.34 10.06
N GLN A 108 -1.80 15.17 11.08
CA GLN A 108 -0.49 15.50 11.66
C GLN A 108 0.24 14.26 12.19
N ASP A 109 -0.48 13.24 12.64
CA ASP A 109 0.08 12.01 13.20
C ASP A 109 0.86 11.20 12.16
N TYR A 110 0.58 11.42 10.88
CA TYR A 110 1.30 10.77 9.78
C TYR A 110 2.63 11.45 9.43
N PHE A 111 2.94 12.60 10.07
CA PHE A 111 4.12 13.39 9.73
C PHE A 111 5.06 13.54 10.93
N ILE A 112 6.35 13.39 10.65
CA ILE A 112 7.42 13.61 11.61
C ILE A 112 8.12 14.93 11.26
N PHE A 113 7.99 15.92 12.13
CA PHE A 113 8.62 17.23 11.98
C PHE A 113 9.98 17.23 12.71
N LYS A 114 11.06 17.52 11.99
CA LYS A 114 12.41 17.63 12.57
C LYS A 114 12.84 19.10 12.72
N ASN A 115 13.80 19.34 13.61
CA ASN A 115 14.28 20.69 13.97
C ASN A 115 14.81 21.53 12.80
N ASN A 116 15.27 20.90 11.73
CA ASN A 116 15.75 21.56 10.51
C ASN A 116 14.65 21.90 9.50
N LYS A 117 13.39 21.95 9.94
CA LYS A 117 12.19 22.16 9.10
C LYS A 117 11.93 21.06 8.06
N SER A 118 12.63 19.93 8.17
CA SER A 118 12.35 18.76 7.34
C SER A 118 11.12 18.02 7.86
N VAL A 119 10.26 17.59 6.95
CA VAL A 119 9.07 16.82 7.26
C VAL A 119 9.15 15.45 6.59
N PHE A 120 8.81 14.41 7.32
CA PHE A 120 8.80 13.04 6.82
C PHE A 120 7.42 12.43 6.97
N PHE A 121 6.97 11.69 5.97
CA PHE A 121 5.68 11.02 5.96
C PHE A 121 5.80 9.56 6.35
N ASN A 122 4.90 9.10 7.21
CA ASN A 122 4.86 7.71 7.67
C ASN A 122 3.80 6.92 6.90
N LEU A 123 4.19 6.41 5.72
CA LEU A 123 3.30 5.64 4.85
C LEU A 123 2.76 4.36 5.51
N PRO A 124 3.59 3.51 6.20
CA PRO A 124 3.08 2.34 6.89
C PRO A 124 2.04 2.66 7.96
N LEU A 125 2.26 3.74 8.74
CA LEU A 125 1.31 4.17 9.76
C LEU A 125 -0.01 4.62 9.13
N PHE A 126 0.05 5.37 8.04
CA PHE A 126 -1.14 5.83 7.34
C PHE A 126 -2.00 4.66 6.85
N ILE A 127 -1.39 3.63 6.25
CA ILE A 127 -2.10 2.41 5.85
C ILE A 127 -2.68 1.70 7.08
N LYS A 128 -1.88 1.56 8.15
CA LYS A 128 -2.34 0.91 9.39
C LYS A 128 -3.58 1.59 9.96
N VAL A 129 -3.59 2.93 10.03
CA VAL A 129 -4.73 3.68 10.55
C VAL A 129 -5.96 3.48 9.67
N LYS A 130 -5.81 3.49 8.34
CA LYS A 130 -6.90 3.17 7.42
C LYS A 130 -7.50 1.77 7.66
N LEU A 131 -6.65 0.78 7.88
CA LEU A 131 -7.10 -0.58 8.21
C LEU A 131 -7.83 -0.64 9.55
N LEU A 132 -7.30 0.04 10.59
CA LEU A 132 -7.93 0.10 11.92
C LEU A 132 -9.28 0.82 11.88
N ASN A 133 -9.40 1.94 11.16
CA ASN A 133 -10.65 2.67 10.98
C ASN A 133 -11.72 1.83 10.25
N ASN A 134 -11.27 0.84 9.47
CA ASN A 134 -12.14 -0.17 8.86
C ASN A 134 -12.31 -1.43 9.73
N GLU A 135 -11.96 -1.36 11.02
CA GLU A 135 -12.15 -2.40 12.03
C GLU A 135 -11.29 -3.67 11.84
N LEU A 136 -10.29 -3.67 10.98
CA LEU A 136 -9.32 -4.76 10.89
C LEU A 136 -8.40 -4.75 12.11
N LYS A 137 -8.27 -5.90 12.77
CA LYS A 137 -7.44 -6.04 13.98
C LYS A 137 -6.16 -6.84 13.74
N ASN A 138 -6.17 -7.75 12.76
CA ASN A 138 -5.04 -8.62 12.46
C ASN A 138 -4.15 -7.95 11.40
N ILE A 139 -3.28 -7.02 11.83
CA ILE A 139 -2.43 -6.22 10.95
C ILE A 139 -0.96 -6.49 11.27
N TYR A 140 -0.21 -6.90 10.27
CA TYR A 140 1.24 -7.12 10.33
C TYR A 140 1.96 -6.08 9.48
N ILE A 141 3.11 -5.60 9.95
CA ILE A 141 3.94 -4.64 9.23
C ILE A 141 5.35 -5.20 9.16
N LEU A 142 5.88 -5.32 7.92
CA LEU A 142 7.31 -5.54 7.74
C LEU A 142 8.01 -4.17 7.76
N ASP A 143 8.73 -3.90 8.84
CA ASP A 143 9.46 -2.62 9.02
C ASP A 143 10.78 -2.64 8.22
N ILE A 144 10.66 -2.73 6.88
CA ILE A 144 11.78 -2.74 5.95
C ILE A 144 11.69 -1.51 5.06
N ASP A 145 12.70 -0.63 5.16
CA ASP A 145 12.81 0.59 4.35
C ASP A 145 13.46 0.29 2.99
N THR A 146 12.70 0.44 1.92
CA THR A 146 13.19 0.22 0.56
C THR A 146 14.27 1.21 0.15
N TYR A 147 14.21 2.46 0.66
CA TYR A 147 15.20 3.50 0.34
C TYR A 147 16.58 3.18 0.89
N SER A 148 16.68 2.79 2.16
CA SER A 148 17.96 2.52 2.83
C SER A 148 18.53 1.13 2.55
N ASN A 149 17.69 0.18 2.10
CA ASN A 149 18.10 -1.20 1.83
C ASN A 149 18.36 -1.44 0.33
N GLU A 150 19.41 -0.79 -0.17
CA GLU A 150 19.76 -0.74 -1.60
C GLU A 150 20.08 -2.12 -2.21
N ASN A 151 20.68 -3.01 -1.43
CA ASN A 151 21.09 -4.31 -1.93
C ASN A 151 19.92 -5.26 -2.24
N ASN A 152 18.74 -5.01 -1.63
CA ASN A 152 17.60 -5.92 -1.73
C ASN A 152 16.37 -5.30 -2.39
N PHE A 153 16.28 -3.96 -2.45
CA PHE A 153 15.08 -3.28 -2.94
C PHE A 153 15.39 -2.15 -3.89
N PHE A 154 14.57 -2.02 -4.91
CA PHE A 154 14.48 -0.82 -5.72
C PHE A 154 13.78 0.30 -4.94
N SER A 155 14.19 1.55 -5.18
CA SER A 155 13.57 2.72 -4.59
C SER A 155 13.52 3.87 -5.59
N TYR A 156 12.32 4.29 -5.93
CA TYR A 156 12.10 5.45 -6.80
C TYR A 156 12.72 6.72 -6.23
N ARG A 157 12.60 6.93 -4.91
CA ARG A 157 13.18 8.08 -4.22
C ARG A 157 14.70 8.07 -4.30
N ARG A 158 15.32 6.91 -4.16
CA ARG A 158 16.79 6.76 -4.27
C ARG A 158 17.26 7.02 -5.69
N SER A 159 16.61 6.42 -6.70
CA SER A 159 16.91 6.68 -8.12
C SER A 159 16.76 8.15 -8.47
N PHE A 160 15.71 8.81 -7.98
CA PHE A 160 15.53 10.26 -8.15
C PHE A 160 16.68 11.07 -7.52
N HIS A 161 17.12 10.73 -6.31
CA HIS A 161 18.25 11.41 -5.65
C HIS A 161 19.57 11.15 -6.37
N LYS A 162 19.77 9.95 -6.93
CA LYS A 162 20.95 9.58 -7.72
C LYS A 162 20.89 10.10 -9.16
N LYS A 163 19.78 10.72 -9.58
CA LYS A 163 19.52 11.20 -10.96
C LYS A 163 19.64 10.08 -12.01
N GLU A 164 19.21 8.88 -11.63
CA GLU A 164 19.12 7.74 -12.54
C GLU A 164 17.99 7.95 -13.56
N SER A 165 18.16 7.46 -14.78
CA SER A 165 17.19 7.62 -15.86
C SER A 165 15.97 6.72 -15.70
N ASP A 166 16.10 5.61 -14.97
CA ASP A 166 15.02 4.65 -14.70
C ASP A 166 15.16 4.07 -13.29
N CYS A 167 14.09 3.43 -12.81
CA CYS A 167 14.02 2.76 -11.53
C CYS A 167 13.40 1.38 -11.72
N GLY A 168 14.10 0.32 -11.29
CA GLY A 168 13.53 -1.02 -11.20
C GLY A 168 12.37 -1.08 -10.21
N ARG A 169 11.67 -2.23 -10.20
CA ARG A 169 10.56 -2.50 -9.28
C ARG A 169 10.71 -3.89 -8.69
N GLN A 170 10.29 -4.04 -7.44
CA GLN A 170 10.08 -5.35 -6.84
C GLN A 170 8.66 -5.83 -7.11
N LEU A 171 8.53 -7.14 -7.32
CA LEU A 171 7.25 -7.82 -7.47
C LEU A 171 6.84 -8.45 -6.14
N THR A 172 5.68 -8.08 -5.63
CA THR A 172 5.03 -8.76 -4.51
C THR A 172 3.95 -9.67 -5.05
N ILE A 173 3.96 -10.95 -4.66
CA ILE A 173 3.00 -11.96 -5.12
C ILE A 173 2.20 -12.55 -3.96
N LEU A 174 0.96 -12.94 -4.24
CA LEU A 174 0.05 -13.62 -3.33
C LEU A 174 -0.77 -14.67 -4.09
N SER A 175 -0.87 -15.88 -3.57
CA SER A 175 -1.62 -17.00 -4.18
C SER A 175 -2.32 -17.85 -3.14
#